data_68c6dfd374e95ee569fb043225a4334a
#
_entry.id   68c6dfd374e95ee569fb043225a4334a
#
_cell.length_a   1.000
_cell.length_b   1.000
_cell.length_c   1.000
_cell.angle_alpha   90.00
_cell.angle_beta   90.00
_cell.angle_gamma   90.00
#
_symmetry.space_group_name_H-M   'P 1'
#
loop_
_entity.id
_entity.type
_entity.pdbx_description
1 polymer ?
#
loop_
_entity_poly.entity_id
_entity_poly.type
_entity_poly.pdbx_seq_one_letter_code
_entity_poly.pdbx_strand_id
1 'polypeptide(L)'
;LNTQPWYADAVGKYDRYNLTSSHVQNVIKGERPWVITLSRGIRNYIGTEAEDGVVFLDLNYSAISELCAQSSMGDKGYVFILDQNGNIVYHPQQQQLYNELQTENISLVMNAKSDIVTVGKGDDEKIYALSHSDITGWTIVGCMNMSELLRNSRQTRSIYVLVAVGLIIVALLISSLIARNI
;
A
#
# COMPACT_ATOMS: atom_id res chain seq x y z
N LEU A 1 -27.53 4.13 -13.76
CA LEU A 1 -26.90 3.04 -12.99
C LEU A 1 -26.18 2.05 -13.92
N ASN A 2 -26.72 1.70 -15.05
CA ASN A 2 -26.19 0.66 -15.97
C ASN A 2 -24.83 1.02 -16.61
N THR A 3 -24.44 2.28 -16.53
CA THR A 3 -23.13 2.79 -17.04
C THR A 3 -22.02 2.73 -16.00
N GLN A 4 -22.34 2.32 -14.78
CA GLN A 4 -21.36 2.25 -13.71
C GLN A 4 -20.51 0.98 -13.81
N PRO A 5 -19.17 1.05 -13.63
CA PRO A 5 -18.29 -0.12 -13.71
C PRO A 5 -18.72 -1.25 -12.76
N TRP A 6 -19.04 -0.90 -11.49
CA TRP A 6 -19.45 -1.87 -10.48
C TRP A 6 -20.76 -2.60 -10.86
N TYR A 7 -21.66 -1.95 -11.62
CA TYR A 7 -22.88 -2.59 -12.11
C TYR A 7 -22.55 -3.60 -13.22
N ALA A 8 -21.78 -3.18 -14.20
CA ALA A 8 -21.39 -4.05 -15.32
C ALA A 8 -20.59 -5.28 -14.83
N ASP A 9 -19.77 -5.11 -13.80
CA ASP A 9 -18.98 -6.19 -13.21
C ASP A 9 -19.80 -7.19 -12.40
N ALA A 10 -20.94 -6.78 -11.86
CA ALA A 10 -21.79 -7.59 -10.99
C ALA A 10 -22.98 -8.23 -11.70
N VAL A 11 -23.55 -7.55 -12.70
CA VAL A 11 -24.75 -8.06 -13.41
C VAL A 11 -24.46 -9.40 -14.04
N GLY A 12 -25.36 -10.36 -13.84
CA GLY A 12 -25.20 -11.72 -14.34
C GLY A 12 -24.22 -12.62 -13.56
N LYS A 13 -23.54 -12.08 -12.51
CA LYS A 13 -22.62 -12.83 -11.65
C LYS A 13 -23.20 -12.97 -10.25
N TYR A 14 -23.86 -14.08 -9.98
CA TYR A 14 -24.63 -14.29 -8.73
C TYR A 14 -23.86 -15.03 -7.64
N ASP A 15 -22.77 -15.66 -7.99
CA ASP A 15 -21.96 -16.57 -7.15
C ASP A 15 -20.83 -15.87 -6.40
N ARG A 16 -20.48 -14.65 -6.81
CA ARG A 16 -19.33 -13.93 -6.23
C ARG A 16 -19.60 -12.45 -6.02
N TYR A 17 -18.82 -11.87 -5.09
CA TYR A 17 -18.74 -10.44 -4.90
C TYR A 17 -17.71 -9.85 -5.87
N ASN A 18 -17.94 -8.61 -6.29
CA ASN A 18 -16.98 -7.83 -7.07
C ASN A 18 -16.64 -6.58 -6.28
N LEU A 19 -15.35 -6.29 -6.19
CA LEU A 19 -14.82 -5.08 -5.59
C LEU A 19 -14.30 -4.19 -6.71
N THR A 20 -14.85 -2.99 -6.83
CA THR A 20 -14.41 -2.00 -7.81
C THR A 20 -13.36 -1.10 -7.16
N SER A 21 -12.31 -0.76 -7.90
CA SER A 21 -11.28 0.19 -7.44
C SER A 21 -11.88 1.55 -7.06
N SER A 22 -11.14 2.37 -6.33
CA SER A 22 -11.62 3.65 -5.84
C SER A 22 -12.08 4.57 -6.98
N HIS A 23 -13.27 5.15 -6.80
CA HIS A 23 -13.89 6.05 -7.76
C HIS A 23 -14.77 7.08 -7.05
N VAL A 24 -15.14 8.12 -7.77
CA VAL A 24 -16.06 9.12 -7.25
C VAL A 24 -17.48 8.60 -7.35
N GLN A 25 -18.17 8.52 -6.21
CA GLN A 25 -19.58 8.18 -6.16
C GLN A 25 -20.41 9.26 -6.85
N ASN A 26 -21.32 8.87 -7.74
CA ASN A 26 -22.18 9.77 -8.52
C ASN A 26 -23.65 9.30 -8.59
N VAL A 27 -24.02 8.32 -7.78
CA VAL A 27 -25.38 7.79 -7.68
C VAL A 27 -26.26 8.69 -6.82
N ILE A 28 -25.70 9.21 -5.71
CA ILE A 28 -26.41 10.13 -4.82
C ILE A 28 -26.13 11.57 -5.26
N LYS A 29 -27.20 12.29 -5.61
CA LYS A 29 -27.08 13.69 -6.04
C LYS A 29 -26.62 14.58 -4.88
N GLY A 30 -25.62 15.42 -5.16
CA GLY A 30 -25.11 16.42 -4.19
C GLY A 30 -23.90 15.97 -3.41
N GLU A 31 -23.59 14.69 -3.34
CA GLU A 31 -22.40 14.14 -2.68
C GLU A 31 -21.52 13.43 -3.71
N ARG A 32 -20.23 13.68 -3.64
CA ARG A 32 -19.23 13.05 -4.54
C ARG A 32 -18.04 12.53 -3.74
N PRO A 33 -18.26 11.67 -2.72
CA PRO A 33 -17.15 11.07 -1.97
C PRO A 33 -16.39 10.07 -2.85
N TRP A 34 -15.14 9.86 -2.54
CA TRP A 34 -14.39 8.71 -3.03
C TRP A 34 -14.83 7.46 -2.28
N VAL A 35 -15.17 6.42 -3.03
CA VAL A 35 -15.69 5.14 -2.51
C VAL A 35 -15.04 3.96 -3.21
N ILE A 36 -15.09 2.81 -2.55
CA ILE A 36 -14.81 1.49 -3.10
C ILE A 36 -16.13 0.74 -3.04
N THR A 37 -16.63 0.29 -4.18
CA THR A 37 -17.95 -0.37 -4.25
C THR A 37 -17.79 -1.89 -4.22
N LEU A 38 -18.39 -2.52 -3.21
CA LEU A 38 -18.64 -3.95 -3.17
C LEU A 38 -19.98 -4.21 -3.84
N SER A 39 -20.02 -5.02 -4.89
CA SER A 39 -21.25 -5.31 -5.63
C SER A 39 -21.44 -6.81 -5.86
N ARG A 40 -22.69 -7.24 -6.00
CA ARG A 40 -23.09 -8.62 -6.31
C ARG A 40 -24.36 -8.63 -7.13
N GLY A 41 -24.37 -9.44 -8.17
CA GLY A 41 -25.60 -9.74 -8.91
C GLY A 41 -26.61 -10.51 -8.06
N ILE A 42 -27.87 -10.16 -8.17
CA ILE A 42 -28.99 -10.91 -7.63
C ILE A 42 -29.96 -11.25 -8.75
N ARG A 43 -30.52 -12.44 -8.69
CA ARG A 43 -31.57 -12.86 -9.61
C ARG A 43 -32.86 -12.98 -8.83
N ASN A 44 -33.86 -12.24 -9.25
CA ASN A 44 -35.21 -12.34 -8.71
C ASN A 44 -36.08 -13.14 -9.68
N TYR A 45 -36.80 -14.11 -9.15
CA TYR A 45 -37.78 -14.89 -9.90
C TYR A 45 -39.16 -14.39 -9.51
N ILE A 46 -39.70 -13.43 -10.27
CA ILE A 46 -41.06 -12.97 -10.13
C ILE A 46 -41.89 -13.58 -11.26
N GLY A 47 -42.66 -14.61 -10.96
CA GLY A 47 -43.46 -15.33 -11.96
C GLY A 47 -42.59 -16.19 -12.87
N THR A 48 -42.76 -16.03 -14.20
CA THR A 48 -42.01 -16.79 -15.21
C THR A 48 -40.82 -16.04 -15.77
N GLU A 49 -40.63 -14.79 -15.43
CA GLU A 49 -39.53 -13.95 -15.90
C GLU A 49 -38.50 -13.74 -14.78
N ALA A 50 -37.23 -13.91 -15.13
CA ALA A 50 -36.11 -13.63 -14.24
C ALA A 50 -35.65 -12.19 -14.46
N GLU A 51 -35.66 -11.38 -13.43
CA GLU A 51 -35.08 -10.04 -13.47
C GLU A 51 -33.74 -10.03 -12.76
N ASP A 52 -32.71 -9.57 -13.47
CA ASP A 52 -31.38 -9.42 -12.91
C ASP A 52 -31.25 -8.05 -12.21
N GLY A 53 -30.80 -8.07 -10.98
CA GLY A 53 -30.51 -6.89 -10.18
C GLY A 53 -29.08 -6.91 -9.66
N VAL A 54 -28.64 -5.80 -9.09
CA VAL A 54 -27.35 -5.66 -8.40
C VAL A 54 -27.57 -5.03 -7.05
N VAL A 55 -27.07 -5.68 -6.02
CA VAL A 55 -26.88 -5.08 -4.68
C VAL A 55 -25.47 -4.55 -4.60
N PHE A 56 -25.32 -3.34 -4.10
CA PHE A 56 -24.03 -2.72 -3.90
C PHE A 56 -23.92 -2.02 -2.54
N LEU A 57 -22.69 -1.92 -2.04
CA LEU A 57 -22.33 -1.23 -0.82
C LEU A 57 -21.10 -0.37 -1.09
N ASP A 58 -21.21 0.92 -0.87
CA ASP A 58 -20.12 1.87 -0.97
C ASP A 58 -19.36 1.94 0.36
N LEU A 59 -18.10 1.55 0.33
CA LEU A 59 -17.16 1.71 1.43
C LEU A 59 -16.48 3.07 1.31
N ASN A 60 -16.49 3.84 2.39
CA ASN A 60 -15.83 5.14 2.42
C ASN A 60 -14.31 4.96 2.27
N TYR A 61 -13.75 5.65 1.30
CA TYR A 61 -12.31 5.66 1.06
C TYR A 61 -11.48 6.06 2.30
N SER A 62 -11.99 6.95 3.16
CA SER A 62 -11.30 7.38 4.37
C SER A 62 -11.06 6.23 5.36
N ALA A 63 -11.95 5.24 5.43
CA ALA A 63 -11.75 4.08 6.30
C ALA A 63 -10.51 3.26 5.90
N ILE A 64 -10.30 3.06 4.60
CA ILE A 64 -9.09 2.40 4.07
C ILE A 64 -7.87 3.28 4.27
N SER A 65 -8.01 4.59 4.04
CA SER A 65 -6.94 5.56 4.26
C SER A 65 -6.43 5.54 5.71
N GLU A 66 -7.32 5.50 6.69
CA GLU A 66 -6.96 5.42 8.11
C GLU A 66 -6.22 4.13 8.45
N LEU A 67 -6.67 2.99 7.93
CA LEU A 67 -5.98 1.70 8.12
C LEU A 67 -4.58 1.71 7.51
N CYS A 68 -4.44 2.22 6.30
CA CYS A 68 -3.14 2.29 5.63
C CYS A 68 -2.19 3.31 6.29
N ALA A 69 -2.71 4.43 6.80
CA ALA A 69 -1.92 5.44 7.50
C ALA A 69 -1.34 4.93 8.83
N GLN A 70 -1.97 3.92 9.46
CA GLN A 70 -1.44 3.27 10.66
C GLN A 70 -0.26 2.33 10.34
N SER A 71 -0.10 1.93 9.08
CA SER A 71 0.98 1.08 8.61
C SER A 71 2.21 1.93 8.31
N SER A 72 3.02 2.21 9.35
CA SER A 72 4.25 3.00 9.20
C SER A 72 5.32 2.22 8.44
N MET A 73 5.77 2.77 7.31
CA MET A 73 6.90 2.28 6.50
C MET A 73 8.12 3.21 6.62
N GLY A 74 8.51 3.59 7.85
CA GLY A 74 9.52 4.61 8.12
C GLY A 74 8.96 6.04 8.01
N ASP A 75 9.84 7.05 7.88
CA ASP A 75 9.46 8.46 7.89
C ASP A 75 8.80 8.91 6.58
N LYS A 76 9.20 8.33 5.44
CA LYS A 76 8.76 8.69 4.09
C LYS A 76 8.11 7.55 3.31
N GLY A 77 8.08 6.35 3.90
CA GLY A 77 7.44 5.22 3.28
C GLY A 77 5.92 5.31 3.35
N TYR A 78 5.25 4.64 2.45
CA TYR A 78 3.79 4.61 2.36
C TYR A 78 3.29 3.27 1.84
N VAL A 79 1.98 3.05 2.01
CA VAL A 79 1.30 1.88 1.48
C VAL A 79 0.33 2.35 0.39
N PHE A 80 0.23 1.60 -0.69
CA PHE A 80 -0.83 1.72 -1.67
C PHE A 80 -1.40 0.35 -2.03
N ILE A 81 -2.58 0.31 -2.64
CA ILE A 81 -3.29 -0.92 -2.95
C ILE A 81 -3.72 -0.89 -4.42
N LEU A 82 -3.49 -1.99 -5.11
CA LEU A 82 -3.91 -2.23 -6.49
C LEU A 82 -4.95 -3.35 -6.55
N ASP A 83 -5.85 -3.28 -7.51
CA ASP A 83 -6.73 -4.39 -7.88
C ASP A 83 -6.00 -5.38 -8.81
N GLN A 84 -6.70 -6.46 -9.21
CA GLN A 84 -6.17 -7.50 -10.11
C GLN A 84 -5.80 -6.98 -11.50
N ASN A 85 -6.35 -5.84 -11.91
CA ASN A 85 -6.10 -5.22 -13.21
C ASN A 85 -5.01 -4.12 -13.13
N GLY A 86 -4.47 -3.86 -11.94
CA GLY A 86 -3.51 -2.79 -11.70
C GLY A 86 -4.15 -1.41 -11.50
N ASN A 87 -5.48 -1.32 -11.31
CA ASN A 87 -6.09 -0.05 -10.95
C ASN A 87 -5.84 0.26 -9.48
N ILE A 88 -5.70 1.55 -9.17
CA ILE A 88 -5.44 2.01 -7.81
C ILE A 88 -6.73 1.92 -6.99
N VAL A 89 -6.71 1.08 -5.96
CA VAL A 89 -7.76 0.99 -4.94
C VAL A 89 -7.53 2.04 -3.86
N TYR A 90 -6.29 2.21 -3.44
CA TYR A 90 -5.88 3.21 -2.46
C TYR A 90 -4.47 3.73 -2.75
N HIS A 91 -4.27 5.03 -2.60
CA HIS A 91 -2.95 5.66 -2.58
C HIS A 91 -2.99 6.91 -1.70
N PRO A 92 -1.98 7.19 -0.85
CA PRO A 92 -1.98 8.37 0.03
C PRO A 92 -2.01 9.70 -0.74
N GLN A 93 -1.56 9.70 -1.98
CA GLN A 93 -1.56 10.86 -2.88
C GLN A 93 -2.51 10.68 -4.07
N GLN A 94 -3.68 10.08 -3.82
CA GLN A 94 -4.68 9.75 -4.84
C GLN A 94 -5.01 10.92 -5.78
N GLN A 95 -5.18 12.12 -5.25
CA GLN A 95 -5.49 13.29 -6.08
C GLN A 95 -4.35 13.68 -7.03
N GLN A 96 -3.10 13.51 -6.62
CA GLN A 96 -1.94 13.81 -7.46
C GLN A 96 -1.82 12.80 -8.60
N LEU A 97 -2.08 11.53 -8.31
CA LEU A 97 -2.11 10.48 -9.33
C LEU A 97 -3.26 10.67 -10.32
N TYR A 98 -4.44 11.00 -9.82
CA TYR A 98 -5.61 11.27 -10.68
C TYR A 98 -5.38 12.45 -11.63
N ASN A 99 -4.63 13.46 -11.20
CA ASN A 99 -4.26 14.63 -12.00
C ASN A 99 -2.97 14.43 -12.82
N GLU A 100 -2.42 13.20 -12.89
CA GLU A 100 -1.17 12.87 -13.59
C GLU A 100 0.07 13.65 -13.11
N LEU A 101 0.00 14.26 -11.93
CA LEU A 101 1.10 15.01 -11.32
C LEU A 101 2.16 14.07 -10.70
N GLN A 102 1.80 12.83 -10.46
CA GLN A 102 2.68 11.79 -9.94
C GLN A 102 2.35 10.46 -10.60
N THR A 103 3.35 9.60 -10.75
CA THR A 103 3.19 8.26 -11.34
C THR A 103 3.82 7.21 -10.43
N GLU A 104 3.21 6.03 -10.39
CA GLU A 104 3.76 4.83 -9.75
C GLU A 104 4.14 3.78 -10.77
N ASN A 105 5.11 2.92 -10.43
CA ASN A 105 5.58 1.85 -11.31
C ASN A 105 4.63 0.62 -11.24
N ILE A 106 3.35 0.82 -11.54
CA ILE A 106 2.29 -0.20 -11.45
C ILE A 106 2.62 -1.42 -12.30
N SER A 107 3.07 -1.20 -13.53
CA SER A 107 3.42 -2.29 -14.46
C SER A 107 4.52 -3.20 -13.91
N LEU A 108 5.46 -2.65 -13.16
CA LEU A 108 6.53 -3.42 -12.54
C LEU A 108 6.00 -4.23 -11.34
N VAL A 109 5.11 -3.66 -10.53
CA VAL A 109 4.45 -4.34 -9.43
C VAL A 109 3.62 -5.52 -9.94
N MET A 110 2.80 -5.30 -10.97
CA MET A 110 1.91 -6.32 -11.55
C MET A 110 2.67 -7.48 -12.21
N ASN A 111 3.88 -7.24 -12.73
CA ASN A 111 4.74 -8.27 -13.34
C ASN A 111 5.79 -8.83 -12.39
N ALA A 112 5.75 -8.47 -11.12
CA ALA A 112 6.72 -8.92 -10.13
C ALA A 112 6.65 -10.43 -9.93
N LYS A 113 7.83 -11.08 -9.92
CA LYS A 113 7.98 -12.51 -9.61
C LYS A 113 8.41 -12.76 -8.16
N SER A 114 8.61 -11.72 -7.39
CA SER A 114 9.09 -11.74 -6.02
C SER A 114 8.26 -10.77 -5.18
N ASP A 115 8.07 -11.09 -3.92
CA ASP A 115 7.39 -10.24 -2.96
C ASP A 115 8.16 -8.95 -2.61
N ILE A 116 9.42 -8.85 -3.06
CA ILE A 116 10.25 -7.66 -2.91
C ILE A 116 10.81 -7.28 -4.27
N VAL A 117 10.60 -6.03 -4.66
CA VAL A 117 11.07 -5.45 -5.92
C VAL A 117 11.76 -4.12 -5.64
N THR A 118 12.92 -3.91 -6.25
CA THR A 118 13.67 -2.67 -6.14
C THR A 118 13.61 -1.89 -7.46
N VAL A 119 13.35 -0.60 -7.39
CA VAL A 119 13.15 0.29 -8.53
C VAL A 119 13.98 1.54 -8.38
N GLY A 120 14.58 1.99 -9.47
CA GLY A 120 15.45 3.17 -9.48
C GLY A 120 16.90 2.81 -9.21
N LYS A 121 17.73 3.82 -8.96
CA LYS A 121 19.16 3.68 -8.61
C LYS A 121 19.58 4.84 -7.73
N GLY A 122 20.50 4.58 -6.80
CA GLY A 122 21.09 5.59 -5.93
C GLY A 122 20.11 6.15 -4.91
N ASP A 123 20.03 7.46 -4.78
CA ASP A 123 19.23 8.11 -3.73
C ASP A 123 17.70 8.03 -4.00
N ASP A 124 17.30 7.80 -5.25
CA ASP A 124 15.90 7.63 -5.67
C ASP A 124 15.47 6.15 -5.73
N GLU A 125 16.32 5.25 -5.25
CA GLU A 125 16.01 3.82 -5.20
C GLU A 125 14.91 3.54 -4.18
N LYS A 126 13.81 2.93 -4.67
CA LYS A 126 12.65 2.52 -3.87
C LYS A 126 12.59 1.01 -3.78
N ILE A 127 12.18 0.52 -2.62
CA ILE A 127 11.82 -0.89 -2.40
C ILE A 127 10.31 -0.98 -2.32
N TYR A 128 9.74 -1.89 -3.08
CA TYR A 128 8.35 -2.31 -2.99
C TYR A 128 8.28 -3.69 -2.34
N ALA A 129 7.55 -3.79 -1.24
CA ALA A 129 7.18 -5.05 -0.61
C ALA A 129 5.73 -5.37 -0.96
N LEU A 130 5.48 -6.54 -1.54
CA LEU A 130 4.21 -6.94 -2.12
C LEU A 130 3.54 -7.98 -1.23
N SER A 131 2.24 -7.85 -1.02
CA SER A 131 1.41 -8.85 -0.38
C SER A 131 0.09 -9.00 -1.14
N HIS A 132 -0.26 -10.22 -1.51
CA HIS A 132 -1.50 -10.52 -2.23
C HIS A 132 -2.58 -11.02 -1.26
N SER A 133 -3.80 -10.56 -1.48
CA SER A 133 -4.99 -11.02 -0.76
C SER A 133 -5.79 -11.98 -1.64
N ASP A 134 -5.89 -13.24 -1.26
CA ASP A 134 -6.69 -14.23 -1.98
C ASP A 134 -8.20 -13.94 -1.91
N ILE A 135 -8.63 -13.20 -0.88
CA ILE A 135 -10.05 -12.89 -0.67
C ILE A 135 -10.52 -11.79 -1.63
N THR A 136 -9.75 -10.73 -1.75
CA THR A 136 -10.11 -9.54 -2.55
C THR A 136 -9.45 -9.54 -3.92
N GLY A 137 -8.38 -10.31 -4.08
CA GLY A 137 -7.48 -10.25 -5.24
C GLY A 137 -6.63 -8.98 -5.30
N TRP A 138 -6.59 -8.22 -4.21
CA TRP A 138 -5.81 -6.99 -4.14
C TRP A 138 -4.34 -7.27 -3.87
N THR A 139 -3.50 -6.41 -4.41
CA THR A 139 -2.07 -6.36 -4.10
C THR A 139 -1.81 -5.15 -3.21
N ILE A 140 -1.39 -5.41 -1.98
CA ILE A 140 -0.95 -4.38 -1.03
C ILE A 140 0.53 -4.16 -1.25
N VAL A 141 0.93 -2.92 -1.47
CA VAL A 141 2.31 -2.53 -1.79
C VAL A 141 2.82 -1.57 -0.73
N GLY A 142 3.80 -2.01 0.04
CA GLY A 142 4.58 -1.14 0.92
C GLY A 142 5.73 -0.51 0.14
N CYS A 143 5.82 0.80 0.10
CA CYS A 143 6.88 1.54 -0.58
C CYS A 143 7.80 2.23 0.44
N MET A 144 9.10 2.07 0.28
CA MET A 144 10.13 2.69 1.12
C MET A 144 11.33 3.14 0.27
N ASN A 145 11.96 4.25 0.63
CA ASN A 145 13.20 4.67 0.00
C ASN A 145 14.39 3.88 0.56
N MET A 146 15.24 3.35 -0.33
CA MET A 146 16.45 2.62 0.04
C MET A 146 17.41 3.48 0.89
N SER A 147 17.52 4.76 0.58
CA SER A 147 18.37 5.70 1.32
C SER A 147 17.95 5.83 2.79
N GLU A 148 16.66 5.74 3.10
CA GLU A 148 16.13 5.79 4.46
C GLU A 148 16.48 4.51 5.24
N LEU A 149 16.33 3.36 4.61
CA LEU A 149 16.68 2.06 5.17
C LEU A 149 18.17 2.01 5.53
N LEU A 150 19.03 2.50 4.63
CA LEU A 150 20.48 2.54 4.83
C LEU A 150 20.90 3.59 5.86
N ARG A 151 20.21 4.72 5.96
CA ARG A 151 20.49 5.77 6.96
C ARG A 151 20.35 5.23 8.38
N ASN A 152 19.29 4.51 8.68
CA ASN A 152 19.07 3.88 9.98
C ASN A 152 20.20 2.89 10.34
N SER A 153 20.63 2.10 9.38
CA SER A 153 21.75 1.17 9.56
C SER A 153 23.09 1.88 9.80
N ARG A 154 23.36 2.99 9.09
CA ARG A 154 24.60 3.78 9.27
C ARG A 154 24.67 4.45 10.64
N GLN A 155 23.57 4.99 11.14
CA GLN A 155 23.51 5.64 12.44
C GLN A 155 23.81 4.64 13.58
N THR A 156 23.23 3.45 13.51
CA THR A 156 23.46 2.37 14.46
C THR A 156 24.94 1.93 14.45
N ARG A 157 25.54 1.79 13.27
CA ARG A 157 26.96 1.43 13.11
C ARG A 157 27.89 2.47 13.75
N SER A 158 27.60 3.76 13.60
CA SER A 158 28.41 4.83 14.18
C SER A 158 28.42 4.78 15.70
N ILE A 159 27.29 4.46 16.32
CA ILE A 159 27.19 4.30 17.79
C ILE A 159 28.05 3.13 18.26
N TYR A 160 28.02 1.99 17.59
CA TYR A 160 28.87 0.83 17.97
C TYR A 160 30.36 1.13 17.86
N VAL A 161 30.78 1.84 16.81
CA VAL A 161 32.17 2.25 16.64
C VAL A 161 32.60 3.18 17.77
N LEU A 162 31.76 4.14 18.15
CA LEU A 162 32.05 5.09 19.22
C LEU A 162 32.18 4.42 20.59
N VAL A 163 31.29 3.47 20.88
CA VAL A 163 31.37 2.64 22.11
C VAL A 163 32.63 1.80 22.12
N ALA A 164 32.97 1.15 21.00
CA ALA A 164 34.22 0.32 20.92
C ALA A 164 35.47 1.16 21.15
N VAL A 165 35.55 2.35 20.55
CA VAL A 165 36.71 3.28 20.77
C VAL A 165 36.74 3.72 22.22
N GLY A 166 35.60 4.05 22.84
CA GLY A 166 35.52 4.41 24.26
C GLY A 166 36.06 3.32 25.19
N LEU A 167 35.67 2.06 24.93
CA LEU A 167 36.15 0.90 25.71
C LEU A 167 37.65 0.69 25.57
N ILE A 168 38.20 0.87 24.37
CA ILE A 168 39.66 0.78 24.14
C ILE A 168 40.42 1.85 24.92
N ILE A 169 39.94 3.10 24.92
CA ILE A 169 40.55 4.20 25.68
C ILE A 169 40.56 3.89 27.19
N VAL A 170 39.41 3.42 27.72
CA VAL A 170 39.29 3.06 29.13
C VAL A 170 40.26 1.92 29.48
N ALA A 171 40.37 0.91 28.65
CA ALA A 171 41.31 -0.21 28.85
C ALA A 171 42.76 0.26 28.85
N LEU A 172 43.15 1.18 27.97
CA LEU A 172 44.47 1.76 27.91
C LEU A 172 44.79 2.61 29.15
N LEU A 173 43.83 3.39 29.64
CA LEU A 173 43.98 4.19 30.88
C LEU A 173 44.18 3.29 32.09
N ILE A 174 43.38 2.25 32.25
CA ILE A 174 43.55 1.27 33.33
C ILE A 174 44.91 0.59 33.27
N SER A 175 45.30 0.13 32.08
CA SER A 175 46.62 -0.50 31.86
C SER A 175 47.78 0.44 32.21
N SER A 176 47.67 1.73 31.83
CA SER A 176 48.68 2.75 32.14
C SER A 176 48.74 3.04 33.64
N LEU A 177 47.59 3.09 34.34
CA LEU A 177 47.58 3.29 35.79
C LEU A 177 48.22 2.12 36.56
N ILE A 178 47.94 0.90 36.14
CA ILE A 178 48.55 -0.29 36.74
C ILE A 178 50.08 -0.30 36.52
N ALA A 179 50.54 0.00 35.26
CA ALA A 179 51.96 0.05 34.93
C ALA A 179 52.76 1.13 35.66
N ARG A 180 52.09 2.21 36.16
CA ARG A 180 52.72 3.27 36.94
C ARG A 180 52.86 2.93 38.41
N ASN A 181 52.08 1.95 38.90
CA ASN A 181 52.02 1.57 40.33
C ASN A 181 52.79 0.28 40.65
N ILE A 182 53.47 -0.32 39.64
CA ILE A 182 54.45 -1.38 39.77
C ILE A 182 55.84 -0.81 39.57
#